data_1cc54075fb13e02b16194abd988fa084
#
_entry.id   1cc54075fb13e02b16194abd988fa084
#
_cell.length_a   1.000
_cell.length_b   1.000
_cell.length_c   1.000
_cell.angle_alpha   90.00
_cell.angle_beta   90.00
_cell.angle_gamma   90.00
#
_symmetry.space_group_name_H-M   'P 1'
#
loop_
_entity.id
_entity.type
_entity.pdbx_description
1 polymer ?
#
loop_
_entity_poly.entity_id
_entity_poly.type
_entity_poly.pdbx_seq_one_letter_code
_entity_poly.pdbx_strand_id
1 'polypeptide(L)'
;MSRRMRDALVALTAGVLASAAVSSGAVAQGTSKPFLASLHTIRTIASTVPSNGDVNPYGVALVQHSAGSLVAGDYLVSNFNAKSNNQGTGTTIVQITPAGKLSLFAALSSKSLPGACPGGVGLTTALGILPGGYVVVGSLPTTNGKSATAKAGCLIVLNSDGKAVETIAGPKIAGPWDMATVTHGSTSTLFVSNALNGGAARARRRSTIRPSCVFASTRPQVTHRRLKANRSLRTRSPGVMTRLR
;
A
#
# COMPACT_ATOMS: atom_id res chain seq x y z
N MET A 1 -6.19 -29.79 -83.24
CA MET A 1 -5.79 -29.26 -81.94
C MET A 1 -4.93 -28.00 -82.15
N SER A 2 -5.46 -26.90 -81.87
CA SER A 2 -4.99 -25.55 -82.24
C SER A 2 -3.74 -25.12 -81.44
N ARG A 3 -2.80 -24.48 -82.14
CA ARG A 3 -1.54 -23.94 -81.66
C ARG A 3 -1.71 -22.93 -80.44
N ARG A 4 -2.92 -22.52 -80.14
CA ARG A 4 -3.21 -21.60 -79.07
C ARG A 4 -3.26 -22.21 -77.64
N MET A 5 -3.07 -23.54 -77.54
CA MET A 5 -3.16 -24.23 -76.24
C MET A 5 -1.76 -24.58 -75.68
N ARG A 6 -0.69 -24.22 -76.37
CA ARG A 6 0.69 -24.45 -75.91
C ARG A 6 1.35 -23.23 -75.28
N ASP A 7 0.86 -22.07 -75.62
CA ASP A 7 1.46 -20.82 -75.10
C ASP A 7 0.88 -20.37 -73.69
N ALA A 8 -0.16 -21.05 -73.25
CA ALA A 8 -0.75 -20.79 -71.95
C ALA A 8 -0.11 -21.57 -70.77
N LEU A 9 0.76 -22.52 -71.03
CA LEU A 9 1.37 -23.37 -69.99
C LEU A 9 2.79 -22.97 -69.60
N VAL A 10 3.39 -22.00 -70.27
CA VAL A 10 4.75 -21.52 -69.96
C VAL A 10 4.79 -20.28 -69.16
N ALA A 11 3.65 -19.59 -68.97
CA ALA A 11 3.56 -18.33 -68.20
C ALA A 11 3.23 -18.51 -66.71
N LEU A 12 3.04 -19.74 -66.21
CA LEU A 12 2.62 -20.00 -64.83
C LEU A 12 3.70 -20.58 -63.89
N THR A 13 4.95 -20.69 -64.36
CA THR A 13 6.03 -21.28 -63.54
C THR A 13 7.12 -20.27 -63.11
N ALA A 14 6.99 -18.99 -63.44
CA ALA A 14 7.99 -17.99 -63.08
C ALA A 14 7.58 -17.08 -61.92
N GLY A 15 6.47 -17.36 -61.23
CA GLY A 15 5.87 -16.46 -60.21
C GLY A 15 5.96 -16.90 -58.74
N VAL A 16 6.66 -18.01 -58.40
CA VAL A 16 6.57 -18.59 -57.01
C VAL A 16 7.93 -18.72 -56.31
N LEU A 17 8.95 -17.99 -56.70
CA LEU A 17 10.26 -18.10 -56.03
C LEU A 17 10.84 -16.76 -55.52
N ALA A 18 9.99 -15.81 -55.12
CA ALA A 18 10.46 -14.54 -54.55
C ALA A 18 9.79 -14.14 -53.23
N SER A 19 9.54 -15.12 -52.32
CA SER A 19 8.99 -14.80 -51.02
C SER A 19 9.46 -15.78 -49.94
N ALA A 20 10.73 -15.77 -49.62
CA ALA A 20 11.25 -16.44 -48.43
C ALA A 20 12.62 -15.90 -48.03
N ALA A 21 12.69 -14.64 -47.69
CA ALA A 21 13.81 -14.11 -46.93
C ALA A 21 13.31 -13.03 -45.98
N VAL A 22 12.24 -13.28 -45.20
CA VAL A 22 12.06 -12.61 -43.93
C VAL A 22 13.00 -13.34 -42.98
N SER A 23 14.23 -12.86 -42.92
CA SER A 23 15.14 -13.24 -41.84
C SER A 23 14.46 -12.80 -40.54
N SER A 24 13.84 -13.74 -39.85
CA SER A 24 13.50 -13.61 -38.44
C SER A 24 14.80 -13.30 -37.74
N GLY A 25 15.08 -12.01 -37.55
CA GLY A 25 16.08 -11.56 -36.60
C GLY A 25 15.63 -12.10 -35.25
N ALA A 26 16.12 -13.25 -34.89
CA ALA A 26 16.07 -13.73 -33.53
C ALA A 26 16.76 -12.63 -32.69
N VAL A 27 15.97 -11.74 -32.07
CA VAL A 27 16.47 -10.90 -31.01
C VAL A 27 17.00 -11.90 -30.01
N ALA A 28 18.33 -12.03 -29.93
CA ALA A 28 18.96 -12.75 -28.86
C ALA A 28 18.47 -12.05 -27.56
N GLN A 29 17.45 -12.62 -26.95
CA GLN A 29 17.10 -12.26 -25.59
C GLN A 29 18.34 -12.58 -24.77
N GLY A 30 19.12 -11.54 -24.50
CA GLY A 30 20.21 -11.65 -23.55
C GLY A 30 19.61 -12.28 -22.29
N THR A 31 20.12 -13.44 -21.91
CA THR A 31 19.74 -14.14 -20.68
C THR A 31 20.29 -13.34 -19.50
N SER A 32 19.71 -12.13 -19.26
CA SER A 32 19.98 -11.41 -18.03
C SER A 32 19.44 -12.27 -16.90
N LYS A 33 20.33 -12.74 -16.04
CA LYS A 33 19.92 -13.48 -14.84
C LYS A 33 18.91 -12.61 -14.07
N PRO A 34 17.80 -13.18 -13.60
CA PRO A 34 16.85 -12.43 -12.76
C PRO A 34 17.60 -11.78 -11.59
N PHE A 35 17.23 -10.56 -11.23
CA PHE A 35 17.89 -9.79 -10.17
C PHE A 35 18.08 -10.59 -8.87
N LEU A 36 17.08 -11.40 -8.52
CA LEU A 36 17.09 -12.22 -7.29
C LEU A 36 17.78 -13.59 -7.47
N ALA A 37 18.27 -13.95 -8.67
CA ALA A 37 18.85 -15.27 -8.92
C ALA A 37 20.11 -15.60 -8.09
N SER A 38 20.77 -14.59 -7.54
CA SER A 38 21.93 -14.76 -6.65
C SER A 38 21.57 -14.78 -5.17
N LEU A 39 20.29 -14.53 -4.82
CA LEU A 39 19.85 -14.47 -3.42
C LEU A 39 19.25 -15.82 -3.02
N HIS A 40 20.09 -16.68 -2.46
CA HIS A 40 19.73 -18.06 -2.10
C HIS A 40 19.48 -18.26 -0.59
N THR A 41 19.71 -17.23 0.23
CA THR A 41 19.61 -17.36 1.68
C THR A 41 18.47 -16.50 2.21
N ILE A 42 17.54 -17.11 2.93
CA ILE A 42 16.51 -16.44 3.72
C ILE A 42 16.86 -16.65 5.19
N ARG A 43 16.95 -15.54 5.94
CA ARG A 43 17.25 -15.57 7.38
C ARG A 43 16.16 -14.83 8.15
N THR A 44 15.63 -15.46 9.18
CA THR A 44 14.75 -14.80 10.16
C THR A 44 15.61 -13.82 10.99
N ILE A 45 15.22 -12.56 11.04
CA ILE A 45 15.88 -11.50 11.81
C ILE A 45 15.32 -11.45 13.24
N ALA A 46 13.99 -11.39 13.37
CA ALA A 46 13.30 -11.29 14.66
C ALA A 46 11.85 -11.77 14.58
N SER A 47 11.26 -12.00 15.74
CA SER A 47 9.80 -12.01 15.89
C SER A 47 9.29 -10.58 15.95
N THR A 48 8.06 -10.33 15.48
CA THR A 48 7.37 -9.03 15.60
C THR A 48 6.38 -8.98 16.75
N VAL A 49 6.37 -10.03 17.60
CA VAL A 49 5.39 -10.20 18.69
C VAL A 49 5.85 -9.44 19.94
N PRO A 50 5.18 -8.35 20.31
CA PRO A 50 5.46 -7.63 21.57
C PRO A 50 4.82 -8.34 22.78
N SER A 51 5.01 -7.76 23.97
CA SER A 51 4.55 -8.34 25.24
C SER A 51 3.03 -8.52 25.33
N ASN A 52 2.23 -7.71 24.62
CA ASN A 52 0.77 -7.87 24.58
C ASN A 52 0.31 -9.02 23.68
N GLY A 53 1.24 -9.62 22.92
CA GLY A 53 0.98 -10.79 22.08
C GLY A 53 0.35 -10.49 20.72
N ASP A 54 0.30 -9.22 20.27
CA ASP A 54 -0.12 -8.89 18.89
C ASP A 54 0.77 -9.63 17.89
N VAL A 55 0.16 -10.13 16.82
CA VAL A 55 0.79 -10.99 15.81
C VAL A 55 0.45 -10.53 14.39
N ASN A 56 0.96 -11.26 13.39
CA ASN A 56 0.69 -11.05 11.98
C ASN A 56 1.22 -9.68 11.48
N PRO A 57 2.55 -9.56 11.26
CA PRO A 57 3.16 -8.34 10.73
C PRO A 57 2.62 -8.03 9.33
N TYR A 58 2.20 -6.79 9.13
CA TYR A 58 1.60 -6.35 7.87
C TYR A 58 2.35 -5.17 7.25
N GLY A 59 2.37 -4.01 7.90
CA GLY A 59 3.09 -2.85 7.42
C GLY A 59 4.56 -2.91 7.83
N VAL A 60 5.48 -2.56 6.92
CA VAL A 60 6.91 -2.47 7.19
C VAL A 60 7.44 -1.16 6.62
N ALA A 61 8.18 -0.40 7.43
CA ALA A 61 8.84 0.82 6.98
C ALA A 61 10.28 0.89 7.54
N LEU A 62 11.25 1.23 6.68
CA LEU A 62 12.62 1.49 7.09
C LEU A 62 12.74 2.90 7.67
N VAL A 63 13.31 3.03 8.84
CA VAL A 63 13.66 4.31 9.44
C VAL A 63 14.93 4.86 8.76
N GLN A 64 14.77 5.86 7.92
CA GLN A 64 15.89 6.45 7.16
C GLN A 64 16.68 7.47 7.99
N HIS A 65 16.01 8.17 8.91
CA HIS A 65 16.61 9.21 9.75
C HIS A 65 16.13 9.08 11.19
N SER A 66 17.05 9.19 12.14
CA SER A 66 16.68 9.18 13.55
C SER A 66 15.92 10.44 13.95
N ALA A 67 14.83 10.28 14.74
CA ALA A 67 14.03 11.35 15.30
C ALA A 67 13.25 10.82 16.52
N GLY A 68 13.32 11.48 17.66
CA GLY A 68 12.69 10.98 18.90
C GLY A 68 13.13 9.53 19.19
N SER A 69 12.17 8.63 19.32
CA SER A 69 12.42 7.20 19.53
C SER A 69 12.76 6.40 18.27
N LEU A 70 12.66 7.02 17.10
CA LEU A 70 13.05 6.37 15.83
C LEU A 70 14.57 6.35 15.69
N VAL A 71 15.13 5.19 15.34
CA VAL A 71 16.56 4.99 15.12
C VAL A 71 16.83 4.63 13.67
N ALA A 72 17.67 5.40 12.97
CA ALA A 72 18.01 5.14 11.58
C ALA A 72 18.60 3.74 11.39
N GLY A 73 18.14 3.05 10.36
CA GLY A 73 18.50 1.66 10.06
C GLY A 73 17.54 0.63 10.67
N ASP A 74 16.71 0.99 11.64
CA ASP A 74 15.72 0.11 12.21
C ASP A 74 14.47 0.00 11.30
N TYR A 75 13.66 -1.04 11.53
CA TYR A 75 12.42 -1.28 10.84
C TYR A 75 11.24 -1.05 11.78
N LEU A 76 10.25 -0.28 11.35
CA LEU A 76 8.94 -0.27 11.98
C LEU A 76 8.06 -1.35 11.36
N VAL A 77 7.32 -2.07 12.20
CA VAL A 77 6.39 -3.12 11.77
C VAL A 77 5.06 -2.96 12.50
N SER A 78 3.95 -2.85 11.76
CA SER A 78 2.62 -2.86 12.35
C SER A 78 2.06 -4.28 12.42
N ASN A 79 1.51 -4.68 13.56
CA ASN A 79 0.83 -5.94 13.76
C ASN A 79 -0.67 -5.80 13.49
N PHE A 80 -1.18 -6.65 12.60
CA PHE A 80 -2.57 -6.59 12.14
C PHE A 80 -3.56 -7.30 13.07
N ASN A 81 -3.09 -8.32 13.80
CA ASN A 81 -3.92 -9.16 14.64
C ASN A 81 -3.53 -9.01 16.11
N ALA A 82 -4.52 -9.02 17.02
CA ALA A 82 -4.27 -9.21 18.43
C ALA A 82 -3.81 -10.67 18.71
N LYS A 83 -3.46 -10.97 19.96
CA LYS A 83 -3.06 -12.32 20.43
C LYS A 83 -4.05 -13.42 20.03
N SER A 84 -5.33 -13.10 19.89
CA SER A 84 -6.37 -14.03 19.41
C SER A 84 -6.21 -14.42 17.92
N ASN A 85 -5.28 -13.79 17.21
CA ASN A 85 -5.05 -13.93 15.77
C ASN A 85 -6.26 -13.53 14.90
N ASN A 86 -7.17 -12.73 15.42
CA ASN A 86 -8.27 -12.15 14.65
C ASN A 86 -7.77 -10.97 13.81
N GLN A 87 -8.05 -10.96 12.52
CA GLN A 87 -7.65 -9.91 11.60
C GLN A 87 -8.27 -8.55 11.95
N GLY A 88 -7.51 -7.46 11.82
CA GLY A 88 -8.00 -6.11 12.10
C GLY A 88 -8.28 -5.85 13.58
N THR A 89 -7.54 -6.49 14.48
CA THR A 89 -7.63 -6.29 15.92
C THR A 89 -6.29 -5.94 16.56
N GLY A 90 -5.19 -5.96 15.80
CA GLY A 90 -3.87 -5.56 16.25
C GLY A 90 -3.76 -4.06 16.47
N THR A 91 -2.94 -3.68 17.42
CA THR A 91 -2.86 -2.29 17.94
C THR A 91 -1.43 -1.78 18.06
N THR A 92 -0.44 -2.63 17.82
CA THR A 92 0.96 -2.32 18.10
C THR A 92 1.78 -2.08 16.84
N ILE A 93 2.72 -1.14 16.96
CA ILE A 93 3.84 -0.96 16.04
C ILE A 93 5.10 -1.25 16.85
N VAL A 94 5.92 -2.14 16.34
CA VAL A 94 7.23 -2.47 16.94
C VAL A 94 8.34 -1.88 16.08
N GLN A 95 9.48 -1.58 16.73
CA GLN A 95 10.73 -1.21 16.10
C GLN A 95 11.74 -2.34 16.28
N ILE A 96 12.39 -2.75 15.19
CA ILE A 96 13.30 -3.89 15.17
C ILE A 96 14.64 -3.43 14.59
N THR A 97 15.70 -3.64 15.33
CA THR A 97 17.06 -3.35 14.84
C THR A 97 17.49 -4.38 13.79
N PRO A 98 18.47 -4.08 12.92
CA PRO A 98 19.08 -5.06 12.01
C PRO A 98 19.64 -6.30 12.72
N ALA A 99 20.03 -6.16 13.99
CA ALA A 99 20.49 -7.26 14.84
C ALA A 99 19.35 -8.10 15.46
N GLY A 100 18.08 -7.75 15.20
CA GLY A 100 16.93 -8.50 15.68
C GLY A 100 16.43 -8.11 17.07
N LYS A 101 16.91 -7.01 17.67
CA LYS A 101 16.37 -6.52 18.94
C LYS A 101 15.01 -5.83 18.69
N LEU A 102 13.95 -6.33 19.32
CA LEU A 102 12.62 -5.77 19.27
C LEU A 102 12.40 -4.77 20.41
N SER A 103 11.75 -3.65 20.10
CA SER A 103 11.19 -2.69 21.06
C SER A 103 9.78 -2.29 20.62
N LEU A 104 8.94 -1.92 21.59
CA LEU A 104 7.61 -1.37 21.31
C LEU A 104 7.77 0.11 20.93
N PHE A 105 7.34 0.48 19.71
CA PHE A 105 7.30 1.87 19.28
C PHE A 105 5.97 2.54 19.67
N ALA A 106 4.85 1.88 19.41
CA ALA A 106 3.53 2.40 19.77
C ALA A 106 2.55 1.28 20.13
N ALA A 107 1.71 1.52 21.15
CA ALA A 107 0.50 0.76 21.43
C ALA A 107 -0.69 1.70 21.35
N LEU A 108 -1.57 1.49 20.37
CA LEU A 108 -2.66 2.39 20.05
C LEU A 108 -3.96 1.94 20.70
N SER A 109 -4.72 2.90 21.20
CA SER A 109 -6.04 2.66 21.76
C SER A 109 -7.03 3.67 21.21
N SER A 110 -8.22 3.21 20.84
CA SER A 110 -9.29 4.11 20.37
C SER A 110 -9.64 5.21 21.36
N LYS A 111 -9.39 4.98 22.66
CA LYS A 111 -9.65 5.95 23.73
C LYS A 111 -8.63 7.09 23.78
N SER A 112 -7.41 6.89 23.23
CA SER A 112 -6.31 7.86 23.27
C SER A 112 -6.07 8.54 21.93
N LEU A 113 -6.93 8.33 20.93
CA LEU A 113 -6.81 8.99 19.64
C LEU A 113 -7.24 10.46 19.74
N PRO A 114 -6.49 11.40 19.13
CA PRO A 114 -6.78 12.84 19.20
C PRO A 114 -7.98 13.29 18.36
N GLY A 115 -8.56 12.37 17.56
CA GLY A 115 -9.70 12.65 16.68
C GLY A 115 -10.48 11.41 16.33
N ALA A 116 -11.46 11.56 15.44
CA ALA A 116 -12.36 10.47 15.07
C ALA A 116 -11.65 9.38 14.26
N CYS A 117 -11.78 8.13 14.72
CA CYS A 117 -11.53 6.91 13.96
C CYS A 117 -12.75 6.01 14.16
N PRO A 118 -13.75 6.07 13.28
CA PRO A 118 -15.12 5.62 13.58
C PRO A 118 -15.24 4.17 14.01
N GLY A 119 -14.41 3.28 13.46
CA GLY A 119 -14.40 1.85 13.81
C GLY A 119 -13.46 1.51 14.96
N GLY A 120 -12.56 2.41 15.35
CA GLY A 120 -11.51 2.17 16.33
C GLY A 120 -10.16 1.79 15.68
N VAL A 121 -9.32 1.09 16.44
CA VAL A 121 -7.98 0.68 16.02
C VAL A 121 -7.96 -0.77 15.57
N GLY A 122 -7.38 -1.02 14.42
CA GLY A 122 -7.04 -2.32 13.85
C GLY A 122 -6.06 -2.07 12.71
N LEU A 123 -4.75 -2.19 12.98
CA LEU A 123 -3.69 -1.72 12.09
C LEU A 123 -3.65 -2.52 10.79
N THR A 124 -3.23 -1.85 9.70
CA THR A 124 -3.16 -2.44 8.35
C THR A 124 -1.74 -2.39 7.79
N THR A 125 -1.57 -2.74 6.50
CA THR A 125 -0.29 -2.63 5.79
C THR A 125 0.12 -1.17 5.54
N ALA A 126 -0.83 -0.24 5.56
CA ALA A 126 -0.54 1.18 5.40
C ALA A 126 0.35 1.66 6.55
N LEU A 127 1.65 1.74 6.32
CA LEU A 127 2.65 2.25 7.27
C LEU A 127 3.68 3.06 6.50
N GLY A 128 3.93 4.29 6.93
CA GLY A 128 4.91 5.17 6.30
C GLY A 128 5.50 6.16 7.29
N ILE A 129 6.76 6.54 7.05
CA ILE A 129 7.48 7.55 7.84
C ILE A 129 7.62 8.79 6.98
N LEU A 130 7.24 9.94 7.54
CA LEU A 130 7.27 11.25 6.91
C LEU A 130 8.41 12.11 7.48
N PRO A 131 8.77 13.22 6.82
CA PRO A 131 9.73 14.19 7.36
C PRO A 131 9.42 14.60 8.78
N GLY A 132 10.45 14.79 9.59
CA GLY A 132 10.32 15.10 11.02
C GLY A 132 10.00 13.89 11.90
N GLY A 133 10.04 12.66 11.35
CA GLY A 133 9.79 11.44 12.09
C GLY A 133 8.31 11.18 12.38
N TYR A 134 7.38 11.83 11.67
CA TYR A 134 5.97 11.48 11.76
C TYR A 134 5.73 10.10 11.14
N VAL A 135 4.97 9.26 11.83
CA VAL A 135 4.58 7.95 11.35
C VAL A 135 3.09 7.93 11.04
N VAL A 136 2.71 7.49 9.85
CA VAL A 136 1.30 7.34 9.46
C VAL A 136 1.00 5.86 9.34
N VAL A 137 -0.07 5.41 9.99
CA VAL A 137 -0.54 4.03 9.92
C VAL A 137 -2.04 3.97 9.60
N GLY A 138 -2.43 3.03 8.77
CA GLY A 138 -3.83 2.74 8.47
C GLY A 138 -4.50 1.92 9.56
N SER A 139 -5.79 2.13 9.73
CA SER A 139 -6.65 1.33 10.61
C SER A 139 -7.90 0.90 9.86
N LEU A 140 -8.18 -0.40 9.85
CA LEU A 140 -9.40 -1.03 9.35
C LEU A 140 -9.83 -2.13 10.33
N PRO A 141 -10.48 -1.75 11.44
CA PRO A 141 -10.78 -2.67 12.52
C PRO A 141 -11.93 -3.63 12.19
N THR A 142 -11.88 -4.81 12.78
CA THR A 142 -12.99 -5.76 12.81
C THR A 142 -13.35 -6.11 14.25
N THR A 143 -14.48 -6.79 14.45
CA THR A 143 -14.86 -7.30 15.79
C THR A 143 -14.42 -8.74 16.04
N ASN A 144 -14.22 -9.54 14.98
CA ASN A 144 -13.94 -10.98 15.10
C ASN A 144 -13.06 -11.51 13.97
N GLY A 145 -12.31 -10.66 13.27
CA GLY A 145 -11.44 -11.05 12.18
C GLY A 145 -12.12 -11.29 10.83
N LYS A 146 -13.45 -11.25 10.76
CA LYS A 146 -14.18 -11.47 9.51
C LYS A 146 -14.42 -10.16 8.78
N SER A 147 -14.24 -10.15 7.45
CA SER A 147 -14.48 -8.98 6.60
C SER A 147 -15.89 -8.41 6.73
N ALA A 148 -16.89 -9.27 7.00
CA ALA A 148 -18.28 -8.85 7.24
C ALA A 148 -18.45 -7.99 8.51
N THR A 149 -17.49 -8.01 9.42
CA THR A 149 -17.49 -7.21 10.65
C THR A 149 -16.55 -6.01 10.59
N ALA A 150 -15.93 -5.76 9.43
CA ALA A 150 -15.08 -4.60 9.25
C ALA A 150 -15.86 -3.30 9.46
N LYS A 151 -15.26 -2.37 10.18
CA LYS A 151 -15.80 -1.05 10.49
C LYS A 151 -15.03 0.02 9.73
N ALA A 152 -15.63 1.19 9.60
CA ALA A 152 -14.96 2.32 8.96
C ALA A 152 -13.67 2.68 9.69
N GLY A 153 -12.58 2.74 8.93
CA GLY A 153 -11.23 3.01 9.41
C GLY A 153 -10.85 4.48 9.39
N CYS A 154 -9.57 4.71 9.59
CA CYS A 154 -8.92 6.01 9.53
C CYS A 154 -7.42 5.85 9.23
N LEU A 155 -6.71 6.95 8.94
CA LEU A 155 -5.27 7.04 9.12
C LEU A 155 -4.98 7.64 10.49
N ILE A 156 -3.99 7.11 11.19
CA ILE A 156 -3.51 7.60 12.48
C ILE A 156 -2.11 8.15 12.26
N VAL A 157 -1.89 9.40 12.66
CA VAL A 157 -0.58 10.06 12.59
C VAL A 157 0.03 10.05 13.97
N LEU A 158 1.25 9.55 14.07
CA LEU A 158 2.05 9.52 15.29
C LEU A 158 3.21 10.50 15.16
N ASN A 159 3.66 11.04 16.29
CA ASN A 159 4.95 11.73 16.33
C ASN A 159 6.13 10.72 16.39
N SER A 160 7.34 11.23 16.39
CA SER A 160 8.57 10.42 16.45
C SER A 160 8.74 9.59 17.73
N ASP A 161 7.92 9.81 18.75
CA ASP A 161 7.92 9.05 20.02
C ASP A 161 6.76 8.05 20.09
N GLY A 162 6.06 7.81 18.97
CA GLY A 162 4.97 6.84 18.89
C GLY A 162 3.63 7.31 19.48
N LYS A 163 3.52 8.60 19.85
CA LYS A 163 2.26 9.17 20.37
C LYS A 163 1.36 9.63 19.23
N ALA A 164 0.09 9.19 19.24
CA ALA A 164 -0.91 9.67 18.27
C ALA A 164 -1.15 11.18 18.42
N VAL A 165 -1.00 11.93 17.32
CA VAL A 165 -1.13 13.39 17.29
C VAL A 165 -2.25 13.86 16.36
N GLU A 166 -2.69 13.00 15.43
CA GLU A 166 -3.80 13.30 14.52
C GLU A 166 -4.48 12.04 14.03
N THR A 167 -5.75 12.16 13.63
CA THR A 167 -6.46 11.14 12.86
C THR A 167 -7.10 11.76 11.63
N ILE A 168 -7.04 11.02 10.50
CA ILE A 168 -7.67 11.44 9.25
C ILE A 168 -8.72 10.40 8.91
N ALA A 169 -9.99 10.78 9.00
CA ALA A 169 -11.13 9.93 8.73
C ALA A 169 -12.09 10.59 7.74
N GLY A 170 -12.94 9.79 7.13
CA GLY A 170 -13.98 10.26 6.22
C GLY A 170 -14.34 9.23 5.16
N PRO A 171 -15.33 9.51 4.31
CA PRO A 171 -15.85 8.54 3.35
C PRO A 171 -14.83 8.10 2.29
N LYS A 172 -13.75 8.86 2.11
CA LYS A 172 -12.66 8.54 1.19
C LYS A 172 -11.51 7.76 1.84
N ILE A 173 -11.50 7.68 3.18
CA ILE A 173 -10.52 6.91 3.99
C ILE A 173 -11.32 6.00 4.92
N ALA A 174 -12.15 5.16 4.32
CA ALA A 174 -13.05 4.32 5.11
C ALA A 174 -12.47 2.92 5.37
N GLY A 175 -11.50 2.50 4.58
CA GLY A 175 -10.86 1.20 4.74
C GLY A 175 -9.39 1.24 4.28
N PRO A 176 -8.54 2.12 4.86
CA PRO A 176 -7.16 2.25 4.43
C PRO A 176 -6.44 0.90 4.62
N TRP A 177 -5.94 0.37 3.50
CA TRP A 177 -5.32 -0.96 3.49
C TRP A 177 -3.82 -0.89 3.30
N ASP A 178 -3.37 -0.17 2.29
CA ASP A 178 -1.96 0.04 2.00
C ASP A 178 -1.69 1.49 1.58
N MET A 179 -0.44 1.91 1.63
CA MET A 179 -0.05 3.29 1.40
C MET A 179 1.34 3.40 0.80
N ALA A 180 1.47 4.28 -0.20
CA ALA A 180 2.75 4.79 -0.67
C ALA A 180 2.88 6.27 -0.33
N THR A 181 4.10 6.73 -0.07
CA THR A 181 4.40 8.13 0.25
C THR A 181 5.37 8.72 -0.75
N VAL A 182 5.13 9.96 -1.16
CA VAL A 182 6.07 10.75 -1.97
C VAL A 182 6.29 12.08 -1.27
N THR A 183 7.54 12.39 -1.00
CA THR A 183 7.93 13.60 -0.27
C THR A 183 8.72 14.56 -1.16
N HIS A 184 8.35 15.85 -1.14
CA HIS A 184 9.06 16.95 -1.77
C HIS A 184 9.25 18.07 -0.73
N GLY A 185 10.49 18.25 -0.27
CA GLY A 185 10.80 19.17 0.82
C GLY A 185 10.01 18.84 2.09
N SER A 186 9.24 19.78 2.59
CA SER A 186 8.39 19.61 3.78
C SER A 186 6.98 19.08 3.49
N THR A 187 6.67 18.71 2.25
CA THR A 187 5.33 18.25 1.86
C THR A 187 5.37 16.79 1.48
N SER A 188 4.51 15.99 2.07
CA SER A 188 4.32 14.58 1.72
C SER A 188 2.94 14.36 1.11
N THR A 189 2.91 13.60 0.01
CA THR A 189 1.67 13.12 -0.61
C THR A 189 1.51 11.65 -0.29
N LEU A 190 0.37 11.28 0.24
CA LEU A 190 0.02 9.91 0.60
C LEU A 190 -0.94 9.34 -0.46
N PHE A 191 -0.60 8.18 -0.99
CA PHE A 191 -1.45 7.40 -1.89
C PHE A 191 -1.97 6.22 -1.09
N VAL A 192 -3.27 6.22 -0.78
CA VAL A 192 -3.87 5.23 0.10
C VAL A 192 -4.88 4.38 -0.67
N SER A 193 -4.68 3.06 -0.67
CA SER A 193 -5.69 2.13 -1.16
C SER A 193 -6.72 1.86 -0.07
N ASN A 194 -7.98 1.69 -0.45
CA ASN A 194 -9.05 1.31 0.47
C ASN A 194 -9.58 -0.08 0.15
N ALA A 195 -9.70 -0.93 1.17
CA ALA A 195 -10.35 -2.22 1.10
C ALA A 195 -11.74 -2.16 1.79
N LEU A 196 -12.64 -3.06 1.40
CA LEU A 196 -13.96 -3.26 2.01
C LEU A 196 -14.84 -2.00 2.09
N ASN A 197 -14.46 -0.89 1.46
CA ASN A 197 -15.19 0.39 1.39
C ASN A 197 -15.84 0.84 2.70
N GLY A 198 -15.21 0.57 3.84
CA GLY A 198 -15.59 1.10 5.15
C GLY A 198 -16.77 0.41 5.83
N GLY A 199 -16.98 -0.86 5.57
CA GLY A 199 -17.80 -1.63 6.48
C GLY A 199 -18.87 -2.53 5.86
N ALA A 200 -19.30 -3.46 6.67
CA ALA A 200 -20.34 -4.45 6.40
C ALA A 200 -21.69 -3.88 5.97
N ALA A 201 -21.99 -2.63 6.30
CA ALA A 201 -23.24 -1.96 5.93
C ALA A 201 -23.41 -1.77 4.41
N ARG A 202 -22.32 -1.75 3.62
CA ARG A 202 -22.36 -1.67 2.16
C ARG A 202 -22.32 -3.02 1.44
N ALA A 203 -21.99 -4.10 2.12
CA ALA A 203 -21.92 -5.45 1.53
C ALA A 203 -23.29 -5.96 1.00
N ARG A 204 -24.40 -5.36 1.43
CA ARG A 204 -25.75 -5.71 0.94
C ARG A 204 -26.14 -5.08 -0.41
N ARG A 205 -25.40 -4.10 -0.90
CA ARG A 205 -25.59 -3.60 -2.26
C ARG A 205 -24.52 -4.23 -3.14
N ARG A 206 -24.92 -5.06 -4.11
CA ARG A 206 -24.09 -5.52 -5.23
C ARG A 206 -23.52 -4.26 -5.89
N SER A 207 -22.42 -3.78 -5.42
CA SER A 207 -21.68 -2.68 -6.02
C SER A 207 -20.34 -3.24 -6.45
N THR A 208 -20.05 -3.14 -7.72
CA THR A 208 -18.73 -3.34 -8.30
C THR A 208 -17.73 -2.59 -7.43
N ILE A 209 -16.90 -3.34 -6.70
CA ILE A 209 -15.84 -2.79 -5.85
C ILE A 209 -14.89 -2.06 -6.79
N ARG A 210 -14.89 -0.75 -6.76
CA ARG A 210 -13.90 0.08 -7.45
C ARG A 210 -12.83 0.46 -6.44
N PRO A 211 -11.56 0.11 -6.67
CA PRO A 211 -10.47 0.60 -5.84
C PRO A 211 -10.45 2.13 -5.90
N SER A 212 -10.51 2.77 -4.76
CA SER A 212 -10.33 4.22 -4.66
C SER A 212 -8.97 4.52 -4.06
N CYS A 213 -8.15 5.28 -4.77
CA CYS A 213 -6.92 5.83 -4.24
C CYS A 213 -7.19 7.21 -3.67
N VAL A 214 -6.71 7.47 -2.45
CA VAL A 214 -6.83 8.77 -1.80
C VAL A 214 -5.43 9.36 -1.63
N PHE A 215 -5.27 10.62 -2.04
CA PHE A 215 -4.07 11.39 -1.83
C PHE A 215 -4.24 12.26 -0.58
N ALA A 216 -3.37 12.10 0.41
CA ALA A 216 -3.23 13.04 1.50
C ALA A 216 -1.88 13.74 1.37
N SER A 217 -1.87 15.08 1.40
CA SER A 217 -0.64 15.87 1.44
C SER A 217 -0.53 16.49 2.83
N THR A 218 0.54 16.20 3.55
CA THR A 218 0.82 16.79 4.85
C THR A 218 2.01 17.71 4.76
N ARG A 219 1.91 18.91 5.33
CA ARG A 219 3.07 19.75 5.66
C ARG A 219 3.39 19.52 7.13
N PRO A 220 4.60 19.17 7.51
CA PRO A 220 4.98 19.18 8.91
C PRO A 220 4.94 20.65 9.38
N GLN A 221 3.89 20.99 10.10
CA GLN A 221 3.79 22.26 10.80
C GLN A 221 3.96 21.99 12.28
N VAL A 222 4.91 22.65 12.90
CA VAL A 222 5.16 22.65 14.35
C VAL A 222 4.01 23.28 15.14
N THR A 223 2.98 23.76 14.47
CA THR A 223 1.78 24.35 15.09
C THR A 223 0.56 23.52 14.71
N HIS A 224 -0.23 23.17 15.71
CA HIS A 224 -1.51 22.43 15.64
C HIS A 224 -2.50 23.05 14.63
N ARG A 225 -2.32 22.84 13.34
CA ARG A 225 -3.34 23.16 12.34
C ARG A 225 -3.95 21.89 11.79
N ARG A 226 -5.25 21.74 12.03
CA ARG A 226 -6.11 20.71 11.40
C ARG A 226 -5.84 20.63 9.89
N LEU A 227 -5.54 19.44 9.40
CA LEU A 227 -5.61 19.15 7.96
C LEU A 227 -7.06 19.36 7.48
N LYS A 228 -7.30 20.44 6.76
CA LYS A 228 -8.60 20.66 6.12
C LYS A 228 -8.66 19.81 4.85
N ALA A 229 -9.58 18.86 4.79
CA ALA A 229 -9.95 18.21 3.56
C ALA A 229 -10.50 19.27 2.58
N ASN A 230 -9.77 19.53 1.51
CA ASN A 230 -10.18 20.53 0.53
C ASN A 230 -11.37 20.01 -0.27
N ARG A 231 -12.49 20.69 -0.16
CA ARG A 231 -13.81 20.29 -0.66
C ARG A 231 -14.01 20.49 -2.16
N SER A 232 -12.99 20.98 -2.88
CA SER A 232 -13.17 21.33 -4.29
C SER A 232 -12.31 20.48 -5.22
N LEU A 233 -12.88 19.37 -5.69
CA LEU A 233 -12.61 18.88 -7.05
C LEU A 233 -13.86 18.17 -7.54
N ARG A 234 -14.46 18.76 -8.57
CA ARG A 234 -15.63 18.23 -9.26
C ARG A 234 -15.30 16.84 -9.82
N THR A 235 -16.16 15.92 -9.52
CA THR A 235 -16.20 14.57 -10.06
C THR A 235 -16.45 14.61 -11.57
N ARG A 236 -15.52 14.11 -12.36
CA ARG A 236 -15.82 13.56 -13.68
C ARG A 236 -15.17 12.20 -13.80
N SER A 237 -16.03 11.20 -13.88
CA SER A 237 -15.84 9.84 -14.41
C SER A 237 -14.92 8.82 -13.68
N PRO A 238 -15.11 7.51 -13.92
CA PRO A 238 -14.80 6.44 -12.99
C PRO A 238 -13.32 6.14 -12.96
N GLY A 239 -12.73 6.37 -11.81
CA GLY A 239 -11.31 6.24 -11.52
C GLY A 239 -10.85 7.41 -10.67
N VAL A 240 -11.54 7.68 -9.54
CA VAL A 240 -11.32 8.92 -8.79
C VAL A 240 -10.08 8.81 -7.92
N MET A 241 -9.03 9.46 -8.38
CA MET A 241 -7.89 9.87 -7.57
C MET A 241 -8.26 11.16 -6.81
N THR A 242 -8.29 11.15 -5.50
CA THR A 242 -8.56 12.35 -4.69
C THR A 242 -7.28 12.83 -4.02
N ARG A 243 -6.91 14.08 -4.27
CA ARG A 243 -5.79 14.76 -3.62
C ARG A 243 -6.31 15.50 -2.38
N LEU A 244 -5.73 15.21 -1.24
CA LEU A 244 -5.88 16.00 -0.02
C LEU A 244 -4.66 16.92 0.09
N ARG A 245 -4.87 18.20 0.23
CA ARG A 245 -3.83 19.21 0.49
C ARG A 245 -3.92 19.68 1.92
#